data_7d410cfca068f68d319cdbd3b6a1302a
#
_entry.id   7d410cfca068f68d319cdbd3b6a1302a
#
_cell.length_a   1.000
_cell.length_b   1.000
_cell.length_c   1.000
_cell.angle_alpha   90.00
_cell.angle_beta   90.00
_cell.angle_gamma   90.00
#
_symmetry.space_group_name_H-M   'P 1'
#
loop_
_entity.id
_entity.type
_entity.pdbx_description
1 polymer ?
#
loop_
_entity_poly.entity_id
_entity_poly.type
_entity_poly.pdbx_seq_one_letter_code
_entity_poly.pdbx_strand_id
1 'polypeptide(L)'
;LAWDFGFYWEHRLHHKIPLLWAIHMVHHQGEHFNLSLAIRNSWYSSLTSIPFFALLAIAGVPTPIFIAVSIFHYSIQFFNHNAVTPQLGILEKILVTPTHHKVHHLKDYYYANHNFSGSFIFWDKFFGTFETTPVDKTITYGSHGIMSQNPFWASMLPFMALFNIPYSPSLSRYRLPHGLLVSGGLFLFGLVLSYVYDYGYGYHNVTMTQYLLFGCLVLGSIALGGMAEGKHWGIVSWFVLCWLIPLFFAIFWQWPPFYWLLFAGLMTIHGSITYVMWLIGKYHAN
;
A
#
# COMPACT_ATOMS: atom_id res chain seq x y z
N LEU A 1 -2.58 -24.54 -5.05
CA LEU A 1 -1.19 -24.67 -5.58
C LEU A 1 -0.97 -23.81 -6.82
N ALA A 2 -1.84 -23.85 -7.85
CA ALA A 2 -1.65 -23.09 -9.08
C ALA A 2 -1.60 -21.56 -8.84
N TRP A 3 -2.43 -21.03 -7.93
CA TRP A 3 -2.35 -19.65 -7.47
C TRP A 3 -0.97 -19.31 -6.88
N ASP A 4 -0.51 -20.14 -5.95
CA ASP A 4 0.75 -19.94 -5.24
C ASP A 4 1.98 -20.05 -6.16
N PHE A 5 1.88 -20.92 -7.18
CA PHE A 5 2.86 -21.01 -8.26
C PHE A 5 2.90 -19.74 -9.12
N GLY A 6 1.71 -19.21 -9.49
CA GLY A 6 1.60 -17.94 -10.21
C GLY A 6 2.20 -16.79 -9.41
N PHE A 7 1.91 -16.72 -8.11
CA PHE A 7 2.47 -15.72 -7.20
C PHE A 7 4.00 -15.83 -7.10
N TYR A 8 4.55 -17.05 -6.96
CA TYR A 8 6.00 -17.26 -6.90
C TYR A 8 6.70 -16.65 -8.15
N TRP A 9 6.17 -16.94 -9.34
CA TRP A 9 6.76 -16.41 -10.57
C TRP A 9 6.53 -14.91 -10.75
N GLU A 10 5.36 -14.40 -10.42
CA GLU A 10 5.10 -12.97 -10.37
C GLU A 10 6.14 -12.29 -9.49
N HIS A 11 6.28 -12.72 -8.25
CA HIS A 11 7.16 -12.14 -7.26
C HIS A 11 8.64 -12.19 -7.71
N ARG A 12 9.08 -13.37 -8.16
CA ARG A 12 10.44 -13.56 -8.67
C ARG A 12 10.74 -12.66 -9.86
N LEU A 13 9.82 -12.52 -10.81
CA LEU A 13 10.01 -11.67 -11.98
C LEU A 13 9.99 -10.19 -11.61
N HIS A 14 9.21 -9.79 -10.61
CA HIS A 14 9.24 -8.44 -10.05
C HIS A 14 10.61 -8.08 -9.47
N HIS A 15 11.38 -9.04 -8.99
CA HIS A 15 12.76 -8.81 -8.53
C HIS A 15 13.82 -8.91 -9.65
N LYS A 16 13.52 -9.57 -10.76
CA LYS A 16 14.51 -9.81 -11.83
C LYS A 16 14.41 -8.85 -13.01
N ILE A 17 13.23 -8.32 -13.27
CA ILE A 17 13.00 -7.41 -14.41
C ILE A 17 12.96 -5.97 -13.87
N PRO A 18 13.87 -5.06 -14.32
CA PRO A 18 13.98 -3.71 -13.75
C PRO A 18 12.67 -2.90 -13.77
N LEU A 19 11.85 -3.06 -14.81
CA LEU A 19 10.56 -2.38 -14.92
C LEU A 19 9.56 -2.89 -13.86
N LEU A 20 9.52 -4.20 -13.62
CA LEU A 20 8.67 -4.81 -12.59
C LEU A 20 9.21 -4.52 -11.19
N TRP A 21 10.55 -4.49 -11.03
CA TRP A 21 11.17 -4.05 -9.78
C TRP A 21 10.79 -2.62 -9.42
N ALA A 22 10.74 -1.70 -10.38
CA ALA A 22 10.29 -0.32 -10.12
C ALA A 22 8.87 -0.26 -9.51
N ILE A 23 8.00 -1.24 -9.82
CA ILE A 23 6.68 -1.38 -9.22
C ILE A 23 6.77 -1.99 -7.82
N HIS A 24 7.51 -3.10 -7.68
CA HIS A 24 7.59 -3.87 -6.45
C HIS A 24 8.48 -3.22 -5.38
N MET A 25 9.44 -2.40 -5.78
CA MET A 25 10.31 -1.64 -4.89
C MET A 25 9.52 -0.83 -3.84
N VAL A 26 8.31 -0.33 -4.18
CA VAL A 26 7.45 0.41 -3.25
C VAL A 26 7.14 -0.43 -2.01
N HIS A 27 6.92 -1.73 -2.20
CA HIS A 27 6.71 -2.69 -1.12
C HIS A 27 7.96 -2.84 -0.23
N HIS A 28 9.14 -2.83 -0.83
CA HIS A 28 10.42 -2.92 -0.12
C HIS A 28 10.95 -1.62 0.49
N GLN A 29 10.27 -0.47 0.30
CA GLN A 29 10.76 0.83 0.80
C GLN A 29 10.69 1.00 2.32
N GLY A 30 9.95 0.15 3.04
CA GLY A 30 9.77 0.33 4.49
C GLY A 30 11.03 -0.01 5.28
N GLU A 31 11.52 0.93 6.08
CA GLU A 31 12.71 0.76 6.93
C GLU A 31 12.45 -0.05 8.21
N HIS A 32 11.17 -0.28 8.54
CA HIS A 32 10.73 -1.06 9.68
C HIS A 32 9.84 -2.20 9.22
N PHE A 33 10.26 -3.42 9.48
CA PHE A 33 9.46 -4.59 9.14
C PHE A 33 8.26 -4.71 10.09
N ASN A 34 7.05 -4.58 9.56
CA ASN A 34 5.79 -4.69 10.31
C ASN A 34 4.60 -4.88 9.36
N LEU A 35 3.41 -5.13 9.92
CA LEU A 35 2.17 -5.37 9.16
C LEU A 35 1.80 -4.29 8.15
N SER A 36 2.26 -3.03 8.33
CA SER A 36 1.95 -1.97 7.37
C SER A 36 2.64 -2.18 6.01
N LEU A 37 3.74 -2.96 5.96
CA LEU A 37 4.39 -3.32 4.70
C LEU A 37 3.50 -4.18 3.83
N ALA A 38 2.68 -5.05 4.42
CA ALA A 38 1.78 -5.94 3.68
C ALA A 38 0.80 -5.17 2.77
N ILE A 39 0.40 -3.96 3.17
CA ILE A 39 -0.52 -3.10 2.42
C ILE A 39 0.20 -2.01 1.61
N ARG A 40 1.53 -1.91 1.75
CA ARG A 40 2.33 -0.93 1.01
C ARG A 40 2.66 -1.47 -0.38
N ASN A 41 1.93 -1.02 -1.38
CA ASN A 41 2.12 -1.42 -2.77
C ASN A 41 2.11 -0.21 -3.70
N SER A 42 2.72 -0.38 -4.88
CA SER A 42 2.58 0.58 -5.98
C SER A 42 1.15 0.56 -6.53
N TRP A 43 0.69 1.69 -7.04
CA TRP A 43 -0.59 1.80 -7.77
C TRP A 43 -0.67 0.91 -9.01
N TYR A 44 0.49 0.46 -9.52
CA TYR A 44 0.58 -0.38 -10.72
C TYR A 44 0.64 -1.89 -10.42
N SER A 45 0.74 -2.28 -9.14
CA SER A 45 0.91 -3.70 -8.75
C SER A 45 -0.20 -4.59 -9.29
N SER A 46 -1.46 -4.15 -9.21
CA SER A 46 -2.60 -4.94 -9.73
C SER A 46 -2.55 -5.15 -11.25
N LEU A 47 -1.97 -4.22 -12.01
CA LEU A 47 -1.84 -4.36 -13.47
C LEU A 47 -0.82 -5.42 -13.84
N THR A 48 0.27 -5.52 -13.10
CA THR A 48 1.34 -6.49 -13.37
C THR A 48 1.00 -7.90 -12.88
N SER A 49 0.02 -8.05 -12.00
CA SER A 49 -0.51 -9.35 -11.56
C SER A 49 -1.39 -10.03 -12.61
N ILE A 50 -2.03 -9.24 -13.49
CA ILE A 50 -2.99 -9.77 -14.49
C ILE A 50 -2.43 -10.94 -15.30
N PRO A 51 -1.22 -10.88 -15.92
CA PRO A 51 -0.71 -11.96 -16.75
C PRO A 51 -0.58 -13.29 -16.02
N PHE A 52 -0.31 -13.28 -14.71
CA PHE A 52 -0.09 -14.47 -13.90
C PHE A 52 -1.41 -15.14 -13.49
N PHE A 53 -2.41 -14.34 -13.14
CA PHE A 53 -3.67 -14.86 -12.60
C PHE A 53 -4.77 -15.00 -13.65
N ALA A 54 -4.71 -14.26 -14.77
CA ALA A 54 -5.61 -14.46 -15.89
C ALA A 54 -5.55 -15.89 -16.47
N LEU A 55 -4.37 -16.53 -16.38
CA LEU A 55 -4.20 -17.92 -16.79
C LEU A 55 -5.11 -18.88 -16.02
N LEU A 56 -5.41 -18.60 -14.75
CA LEU A 56 -6.33 -19.39 -13.95
C LEU A 56 -7.78 -19.24 -14.45
N ALA A 57 -8.16 -18.02 -14.84
CA ALA A 57 -9.47 -17.77 -15.44
C ALA A 57 -9.61 -18.47 -16.81
N ILE A 58 -8.56 -18.39 -17.65
CA ILE A 58 -8.50 -19.08 -18.94
C ILE A 58 -8.58 -20.61 -18.76
N ALA A 59 -7.96 -21.13 -17.69
CA ALA A 59 -8.04 -22.55 -17.33
C ALA A 59 -9.41 -22.96 -16.74
N GLY A 60 -10.37 -22.05 -16.65
CA GLY A 60 -11.73 -22.34 -16.21
C GLY A 60 -11.90 -22.39 -14.69
N VAL A 61 -11.00 -21.79 -13.88
CA VAL A 61 -11.18 -21.71 -12.44
C VAL A 61 -12.40 -20.83 -12.12
N PRO A 62 -13.41 -21.36 -11.41
CA PRO A 62 -14.61 -20.60 -11.06
C PRO A 62 -14.29 -19.37 -10.19
N THR A 63 -14.94 -18.24 -10.47
CA THR A 63 -14.72 -16.98 -9.75
C THR A 63 -14.82 -17.11 -8.22
N PRO A 64 -15.78 -17.83 -7.62
CA PRO A 64 -15.83 -18.00 -6.17
C PRO A 64 -14.59 -18.72 -5.60
N ILE A 65 -14.07 -19.72 -6.31
CA ILE A 65 -12.84 -20.44 -5.91
C ILE A 65 -11.63 -19.51 -6.04
N PHE A 66 -11.57 -18.74 -7.13
CA PHE A 66 -10.51 -17.74 -7.34
C PHE A 66 -10.49 -16.73 -6.19
N ILE A 67 -11.64 -16.16 -5.82
CA ILE A 67 -11.76 -15.20 -4.71
C ILE A 67 -11.37 -15.85 -3.37
N ALA A 68 -11.89 -17.03 -3.05
CA ALA A 68 -11.59 -17.69 -1.78
C ALA A 68 -10.09 -18.00 -1.62
N VAL A 69 -9.45 -18.49 -2.69
CA VAL A 69 -8.01 -18.78 -2.69
C VAL A 69 -7.19 -17.49 -2.58
N SER A 70 -7.59 -16.42 -3.26
CA SER A 70 -6.91 -15.12 -3.18
C SER A 70 -6.98 -14.54 -1.77
N ILE A 71 -8.16 -14.54 -1.14
CA ILE A 71 -8.34 -14.07 0.24
C ILE A 71 -7.45 -14.87 1.19
N PHE A 72 -7.45 -16.19 1.10
CA PHE A 72 -6.60 -17.05 1.92
C PHE A 72 -5.11 -16.74 1.72
N HIS A 73 -4.66 -16.65 0.47
CA HIS A 73 -3.28 -16.33 0.13
C HIS A 73 -2.84 -14.96 0.69
N TYR A 74 -3.62 -13.91 0.43
CA TYR A 74 -3.29 -12.57 0.92
C TYR A 74 -3.38 -12.45 2.45
N SER A 75 -4.20 -13.26 3.11
CA SER A 75 -4.20 -13.34 4.57
C SER A 75 -2.88 -13.91 5.10
N ILE A 76 -2.33 -14.94 4.44
CA ILE A 76 -0.98 -15.46 4.75
C ILE A 76 0.08 -14.39 4.47
N GLN A 77 0.01 -13.70 3.33
CA GLN A 77 0.96 -12.63 3.00
C GLN A 77 0.91 -11.51 4.05
N PHE A 78 -0.27 -11.10 4.49
CA PHE A 78 -0.42 -10.12 5.57
C PHE A 78 0.24 -10.62 6.87
N PHE A 79 -0.05 -11.86 7.27
CA PHE A 79 0.57 -12.49 8.45
C PHE A 79 2.10 -12.58 8.34
N ASN A 80 2.64 -12.87 7.16
CA ASN A 80 4.08 -12.99 6.93
C ASN A 80 4.86 -11.68 7.18
N HIS A 81 4.19 -10.51 7.19
CA HIS A 81 4.79 -9.23 7.57
C HIS A 81 4.78 -8.97 9.10
N ASN A 82 4.43 -9.96 9.92
CA ASN A 82 4.41 -9.81 11.36
C ASN A 82 5.83 -9.80 11.95
N ALA A 83 6.19 -8.70 12.64
CA ALA A 83 7.52 -8.54 13.23
C ALA A 83 7.74 -9.37 14.50
N VAL A 84 6.67 -9.66 15.25
CA VAL A 84 6.74 -10.22 16.61
C VAL A 84 6.51 -11.73 16.66
N THR A 85 6.14 -12.35 15.55
CA THR A 85 5.94 -13.80 15.50
C THR A 85 7.28 -14.52 15.68
N PRO A 86 7.40 -15.44 16.65
CA PRO A 86 8.58 -16.29 16.80
C PRO A 86 8.64 -17.34 15.69
N GLN A 87 9.73 -18.14 15.70
CA GLN A 87 9.83 -19.30 14.81
C GLN A 87 8.69 -20.29 15.06
N LEU A 88 8.05 -20.74 13.98
CA LEU A 88 6.87 -21.61 14.02
C LEU A 88 7.21 -23.11 13.94
N GLY A 89 8.46 -23.47 14.16
CA GLY A 89 8.93 -24.86 14.25
C GLY A 89 8.70 -25.64 12.95
N ILE A 90 7.93 -26.72 13.03
CA ILE A 90 7.71 -27.62 11.87
C ILE A 90 6.97 -26.93 10.70
N LEU A 91 6.15 -25.91 10.99
CA LEU A 91 5.42 -25.18 9.95
C LEU A 91 6.36 -24.44 9.00
N GLU A 92 7.54 -24.02 9.45
CA GLU A 92 8.56 -23.38 8.60
C GLU A 92 9.17 -24.30 7.54
N LYS A 93 8.97 -25.61 7.67
CA LYS A 93 9.40 -26.57 6.66
C LYS A 93 8.45 -26.67 5.48
N ILE A 94 7.20 -26.23 5.67
CA ILE A 94 6.10 -26.37 4.71
C ILE A 94 5.61 -25.01 4.24
N LEU A 95 5.41 -24.05 5.16
CA LEU A 95 4.83 -22.74 4.88
C LEU A 95 5.90 -21.66 4.84
N VAL A 96 5.63 -20.61 4.07
CA VAL A 96 6.31 -19.34 4.24
C VAL A 96 5.82 -18.72 5.55
N THR A 97 6.75 -18.26 6.36
CA THR A 97 6.48 -17.67 7.67
C THR A 97 7.13 -16.29 7.76
N PRO A 98 6.81 -15.49 8.79
CA PRO A 98 7.50 -14.21 9.01
C PRO A 98 9.03 -14.33 9.05
N THR A 99 9.57 -15.45 9.53
CA THR A 99 11.03 -15.71 9.56
C THR A 99 11.62 -15.69 8.14
N HIS A 100 10.97 -16.36 7.19
CA HIS A 100 11.42 -16.41 5.79
C HIS A 100 11.21 -15.07 5.09
N HIS A 101 10.06 -14.43 5.31
CA HIS A 101 9.71 -13.18 4.63
C HIS A 101 10.52 -11.98 5.12
N LYS A 102 10.97 -11.97 6.38
CA LYS A 102 11.93 -10.99 6.90
C LYS A 102 13.25 -11.02 6.14
N VAL A 103 13.74 -12.20 5.74
CA VAL A 103 14.97 -12.34 4.94
C VAL A 103 14.78 -11.67 3.58
N HIS A 104 13.64 -11.90 2.94
CA HIS A 104 13.27 -11.31 1.66
C HIS A 104 13.21 -9.77 1.70
N HIS A 105 12.79 -9.18 2.81
CA HIS A 105 12.72 -7.73 3.01
C HIS A 105 14.02 -7.07 3.45
N LEU A 106 15.12 -7.83 3.57
CA LEU A 106 16.43 -7.23 3.91
C LEU A 106 16.88 -6.26 2.82
N LYS A 107 17.51 -5.17 3.23
CA LYS A 107 18.07 -4.15 2.33
C LYS A 107 19.21 -4.70 1.46
N ASP A 108 19.88 -5.74 1.93
CA ASP A 108 20.94 -6.43 1.18
C ASP A 108 20.36 -7.10 -0.06
N TYR A 109 20.89 -6.72 -1.23
CA TYR A 109 20.41 -7.18 -2.54
C TYR A 109 20.44 -8.71 -2.69
N TYR A 110 21.42 -9.39 -2.11
CA TYR A 110 21.49 -10.85 -2.16
C TYR A 110 20.26 -11.46 -1.49
N TYR A 111 19.98 -11.09 -0.25
CA TYR A 111 18.86 -11.65 0.52
C TYR A 111 17.49 -11.25 -0.03
N ALA A 112 17.34 -10.00 -0.47
CA ALA A 112 16.11 -9.55 -1.11
C ALA A 112 15.77 -10.29 -2.40
N ASN A 113 16.74 -10.98 -3.01
CA ASN A 113 16.55 -11.81 -4.21
C ASN A 113 16.35 -13.30 -3.91
N HIS A 114 15.87 -13.62 -2.68
CA HIS A 114 15.52 -14.96 -2.22
C HIS A 114 14.15 -14.95 -1.55
N ASN A 115 13.58 -16.14 -1.28
CA ASN A 115 12.30 -16.35 -0.60
C ASN A 115 11.12 -15.65 -1.28
N PHE A 116 10.89 -15.97 -2.55
CA PHE A 116 9.80 -15.40 -3.36
C PHE A 116 8.45 -16.08 -3.16
N SER A 117 8.41 -17.25 -2.50
CA SER A 117 7.18 -18.02 -2.28
C SER A 117 6.16 -17.24 -1.45
N GLY A 118 4.89 -17.46 -1.74
CA GLY A 118 3.79 -16.82 -1.03
C GLY A 118 3.30 -17.61 0.18
N SER A 119 2.78 -18.81 -0.04
CA SER A 119 2.21 -19.64 1.00
C SER A 119 3.08 -20.86 1.33
N PHE A 120 3.63 -21.52 0.31
CA PHE A 120 4.39 -22.74 0.48
C PHE A 120 5.85 -22.54 0.14
N ILE A 121 6.75 -22.81 1.10
CA ILE A 121 8.20 -22.63 0.97
C ILE A 121 8.85 -23.57 -0.05
N PHE A 122 8.15 -24.63 -0.46
CA PHE A 122 8.71 -25.62 -1.36
C PHE A 122 9.07 -25.06 -2.76
N TRP A 123 8.42 -23.99 -3.23
CA TRP A 123 8.77 -23.35 -4.48
C TRP A 123 10.17 -22.75 -4.42
N ASP A 124 10.51 -22.06 -3.33
CA ASP A 124 11.87 -21.52 -3.15
C ASP A 124 12.91 -22.64 -3.09
N LYS A 125 12.60 -23.74 -2.39
CA LYS A 125 13.49 -24.91 -2.32
C LYS A 125 13.64 -25.58 -3.67
N PHE A 126 12.56 -25.75 -4.41
CA PHE A 126 12.55 -26.41 -5.70
C PHE A 126 13.32 -25.60 -6.78
N PHE A 127 13.17 -24.27 -6.78
CA PHE A 127 13.82 -23.39 -7.73
C PHE A 127 15.15 -22.79 -7.24
N GLY A 128 15.65 -23.23 -6.08
CA GLY A 128 16.95 -22.82 -5.54
C GLY A 128 17.02 -21.35 -5.11
N THR A 129 15.88 -20.80 -4.63
CA THR A 129 15.78 -19.43 -4.14
C THR A 129 15.48 -19.34 -2.64
N PHE A 130 15.65 -20.46 -1.93
CA PHE A 130 15.49 -20.47 -0.47
C PHE A 130 16.76 -19.98 0.23
N GLU A 131 16.58 -19.05 1.20
CA GLU A 131 17.68 -18.52 2.01
C GLU A 131 17.23 -18.31 3.46
N THR A 132 18.18 -18.39 4.37
CA THR A 132 17.97 -18.25 5.82
C THR A 132 18.44 -16.88 6.32
N THR A 133 18.04 -16.52 7.54
CA THR A 133 18.47 -15.27 8.17
C THR A 133 20.00 -15.24 8.32
N PRO A 134 20.69 -14.15 7.92
CA PRO A 134 22.14 -14.02 8.11
C PRO A 134 22.50 -14.01 9.61
N VAL A 135 23.53 -14.78 9.99
CA VAL A 135 23.95 -14.90 11.39
C VAL A 135 24.84 -13.74 11.82
N ASP A 136 25.70 -13.23 10.91
CA ASP A 136 26.78 -12.29 11.24
C ASP A 136 26.62 -10.89 10.60
N LYS A 137 25.41 -10.53 10.14
CA LYS A 137 25.15 -9.25 9.49
C LYS A 137 24.17 -8.40 10.29
N THR A 138 24.42 -7.09 10.29
CA THR A 138 23.43 -6.12 10.79
C THR A 138 22.18 -6.16 9.92
N ILE A 139 21.05 -6.45 10.54
CA ILE A 139 19.74 -6.55 9.86
C ILE A 139 19.22 -5.13 9.63
N THR A 140 19.10 -4.75 8.37
CA THR A 140 18.47 -3.49 7.95
C THR A 140 17.43 -3.77 6.87
N TYR A 141 16.32 -3.06 6.92
CA TYR A 141 15.23 -3.15 5.96
C TYR A 141 15.17 -1.91 5.07
N GLY A 142 14.32 -1.93 4.08
CA GLY A 142 14.16 -0.84 3.13
C GLY A 142 14.87 -1.10 1.81
N SER A 143 14.66 -0.21 0.85
CA SER A 143 15.32 -0.24 -0.47
C SER A 143 16.34 0.89 -0.60
N HIS A 144 17.19 0.79 -1.62
CA HIS A 144 18.09 1.87 -2.00
C HIS A 144 17.34 2.90 -2.87
N GLY A 145 17.68 4.18 -2.71
CA GLY A 145 17.15 5.26 -3.52
C GLY A 145 16.31 6.27 -2.74
N ILE A 146 15.68 7.18 -3.47
CA ILE A 146 14.84 8.23 -2.91
C ILE A 146 13.47 7.64 -2.57
N MET A 147 13.04 7.84 -1.33
CA MET A 147 11.74 7.39 -0.84
C MET A 147 10.81 8.57 -0.62
N SER A 148 9.52 8.34 -0.76
CA SER A 148 8.46 9.31 -0.48
C SER A 148 7.36 8.68 0.36
N GLN A 149 6.78 9.49 1.25
CA GLN A 149 5.56 9.11 2.00
C GLN A 149 4.29 9.41 1.19
N ASN A 150 4.42 10.15 0.12
CA ASN A 150 3.34 10.40 -0.82
C ASN A 150 3.16 9.19 -1.74
N PRO A 151 1.99 8.54 -1.79
CA PRO A 151 1.77 7.32 -2.57
C PRO A 151 1.97 7.50 -4.08
N PHE A 152 1.68 8.69 -4.61
CA PHE A 152 1.96 9.01 -5.99
C PHE A 152 3.47 9.02 -6.26
N TRP A 153 4.23 9.80 -5.48
CA TRP A 153 5.68 9.87 -5.64
C TRP A 153 6.36 8.55 -5.28
N ALA A 154 5.91 7.83 -4.25
CA ALA A 154 6.41 6.50 -3.93
C ALA A 154 6.32 5.55 -5.13
N SER A 155 5.23 5.64 -5.92
CA SER A 155 5.02 4.83 -7.12
C SER A 155 5.78 5.35 -8.35
N MET A 156 6.06 6.66 -8.44
CA MET A 156 6.72 7.29 -9.61
C MET A 156 8.25 7.30 -9.51
N LEU A 157 8.81 7.54 -8.31
CA LEU A 157 10.25 7.71 -8.13
C LEU A 157 11.10 6.52 -8.62
N PRO A 158 10.68 5.25 -8.42
CA PRO A 158 11.43 4.12 -8.98
C PRO A 158 11.53 4.14 -10.51
N PHE A 159 10.47 4.57 -11.20
CA PHE A 159 10.50 4.72 -12.66
C PHE A 159 11.39 5.88 -13.08
N MET A 160 11.31 7.02 -12.37
CA MET A 160 12.20 8.16 -12.66
C MET A 160 13.66 7.76 -12.51
N ALA A 161 14.00 6.99 -11.47
CA ALA A 161 15.33 6.45 -11.28
C ALA A 161 15.73 5.48 -12.41
N LEU A 162 14.82 4.60 -12.83
CA LEU A 162 15.05 3.65 -13.93
C LEU A 162 15.36 4.35 -15.24
N PHE A 163 14.68 5.47 -15.53
CA PHE A 163 14.86 6.25 -16.75
C PHE A 163 15.85 7.43 -16.61
N ASN A 164 16.59 7.50 -15.50
CA ASN A 164 17.53 8.58 -15.19
C ASN A 164 16.91 9.99 -15.22
N ILE A 165 15.63 10.10 -14.85
CA ILE A 165 14.94 11.39 -14.74
C ILE A 165 15.32 12.00 -13.38
N PRO A 166 15.98 13.20 -13.36
CA PRO A 166 16.42 13.80 -12.13
C PRO A 166 15.23 14.24 -11.25
N TYR A 167 15.30 13.91 -9.98
CA TYR A 167 14.34 14.35 -8.98
C TYR A 167 15.08 14.73 -7.69
N SER A 168 14.77 15.92 -7.18
CA SER A 168 15.28 16.39 -5.89
C SER A 168 14.10 16.67 -4.97
N PRO A 169 13.90 15.88 -3.90
CA PRO A 169 12.83 16.15 -2.95
C PRO A 169 13.13 17.45 -2.18
N SER A 170 12.20 18.38 -2.20
CA SER A 170 12.28 19.53 -1.28
C SER A 170 11.89 19.07 0.11
N LEU A 171 12.80 19.22 1.07
CA LEU A 171 12.51 18.92 2.47
C LEU A 171 11.71 20.08 3.08
N SER A 172 10.60 19.77 3.75
CA SER A 172 9.90 20.74 4.58
C SER A 172 10.43 20.68 6.01
N ARG A 173 10.61 21.86 6.64
CA ARG A 173 11.02 21.96 8.05
C ARG A 173 9.85 21.68 9.01
N TYR A 174 8.63 21.98 8.57
CA TYR A 174 7.43 21.80 9.38
C TYR A 174 6.78 20.45 9.12
N ARG A 175 6.47 19.72 10.19
CA ARG A 175 5.69 18.48 10.12
C ARG A 175 4.46 18.60 11.02
N LEU A 176 3.33 18.12 10.49
CA LEU A 176 2.09 18.02 11.26
C LEU A 176 2.20 16.93 12.34
N PRO A 177 1.46 17.07 13.46
CA PRO A 177 1.35 16.01 14.44
C PRO A 177 0.86 14.70 13.83
N HIS A 178 1.48 13.58 14.22
CA HIS A 178 1.14 12.25 13.69
C HIS A 178 -0.35 11.89 13.89
N GLY A 179 -0.97 12.34 14.99
CA GLY A 179 -2.40 12.11 15.23
C GLY A 179 -3.30 12.63 14.12
N LEU A 180 -2.97 13.79 13.51
CA LEU A 180 -3.74 14.34 12.40
C LEU A 180 -3.55 13.54 11.11
N LEU A 181 -2.35 12.98 10.88
CA LEU A 181 -2.12 12.11 9.74
C LEU A 181 -2.88 10.79 9.88
N VAL A 182 -2.82 10.19 11.06
CA VAL A 182 -3.53 8.93 11.35
C VAL A 182 -5.04 9.11 11.23
N SER A 183 -5.61 10.14 11.85
CA SER A 183 -7.05 10.38 11.77
C SER A 183 -7.53 10.71 10.35
N GLY A 184 -6.74 11.47 9.58
CA GLY A 184 -7.01 11.69 8.15
C GLY A 184 -6.99 10.38 7.35
N GLY A 185 -6.03 9.50 7.63
CA GLY A 185 -5.97 8.15 7.05
C GLY A 185 -7.19 7.29 7.39
N LEU A 186 -7.69 7.36 8.63
CA LEU A 186 -8.91 6.66 9.04
C LEU A 186 -10.16 7.17 8.31
N PHE A 187 -10.27 8.48 8.05
CA PHE A 187 -11.36 9.02 7.22
C PHE A 187 -11.30 8.44 5.80
N LEU A 188 -10.14 8.47 5.15
CA LEU A 188 -10.02 7.88 3.82
C LEU A 188 -10.28 6.38 3.82
N PHE A 189 -9.80 5.66 4.83
CA PHE A 189 -10.07 4.23 4.96
C PHE A 189 -11.57 3.93 5.07
N GLY A 190 -12.29 4.69 5.88
CA GLY A 190 -13.76 4.59 5.97
C GLY A 190 -14.45 4.82 4.62
N LEU A 191 -13.99 5.82 3.85
CA LEU A 191 -14.49 6.07 2.50
C LEU A 191 -14.15 4.94 1.51
N VAL A 192 -12.96 4.35 1.60
CA VAL A 192 -12.58 3.18 0.80
C VAL A 192 -13.49 1.99 1.11
N LEU A 193 -13.76 1.72 2.39
CA LEU A 193 -14.68 0.66 2.79
C LEU A 193 -16.08 0.88 2.21
N SER A 194 -16.60 2.11 2.29
CA SER A 194 -17.89 2.46 1.68
C SER A 194 -17.86 2.26 0.16
N TYR A 195 -16.79 2.73 -0.51
CA TYR A 195 -16.64 2.54 -1.95
C TYR A 195 -16.62 1.05 -2.35
N VAL A 196 -15.86 0.23 -1.63
CA VAL A 196 -15.78 -1.22 -1.90
C VAL A 196 -17.13 -1.89 -1.63
N TYR A 197 -17.82 -1.50 -0.56
CA TYR A 197 -19.14 -2.03 -0.24
C TYR A 197 -20.16 -1.74 -1.33
N ASP A 198 -20.20 -0.51 -1.85
CA ASP A 198 -21.19 -0.12 -2.85
C ASP A 198 -20.82 -0.56 -4.28
N TYR A 199 -19.53 -0.59 -4.63
CA TYR A 199 -19.10 -0.80 -6.03
C TYR A 199 -18.15 -1.98 -6.25
N GLY A 200 -17.52 -2.51 -5.20
CA GLY A 200 -16.44 -3.50 -5.33
C GLY A 200 -16.86 -4.86 -5.87
N TYR A 201 -18.16 -5.17 -5.78
CA TYR A 201 -18.68 -6.49 -6.21
C TYR A 201 -19.26 -6.51 -7.63
N GLY A 202 -19.23 -5.39 -8.35
CA GLY A 202 -19.68 -5.32 -9.74
C GLY A 202 -21.20 -5.52 -9.94
N TYR A 203 -21.99 -5.40 -8.89
CA TYR A 203 -23.45 -5.55 -8.96
C TYR A 203 -24.18 -4.34 -9.55
N HIS A 204 -23.50 -3.22 -9.69
CA HIS A 204 -24.05 -1.98 -10.21
C HIS A 204 -23.32 -1.55 -11.49
N ASN A 205 -24.08 -0.92 -12.40
CA ASN A 205 -23.48 -0.29 -13.56
C ASN A 205 -22.54 0.84 -13.11
N VAL A 206 -21.42 0.98 -13.79
CA VAL A 206 -20.47 2.06 -13.55
C VAL A 206 -21.13 3.41 -13.78
N THR A 207 -21.09 4.29 -12.79
CA THR A 207 -21.72 5.61 -12.80
C THR A 207 -20.67 6.74 -12.72
N MET A 208 -21.04 7.95 -13.13
CA MET A 208 -20.21 9.12 -12.94
C MET A 208 -19.87 9.35 -11.46
N THR A 209 -20.82 9.06 -10.56
CA THR A 209 -20.65 9.16 -9.10
C THR A 209 -19.50 8.26 -8.61
N GLN A 210 -19.41 7.05 -9.14
CA GLN A 210 -18.33 6.11 -8.82
C GLN A 210 -16.96 6.66 -9.23
N TYR A 211 -16.83 7.21 -10.44
CA TYR A 211 -15.58 7.82 -10.90
C TYR A 211 -15.19 9.05 -10.07
N LEU A 212 -16.16 9.91 -9.73
CA LEU A 212 -15.91 11.09 -8.91
C LEU A 212 -15.44 10.71 -7.51
N LEU A 213 -16.08 9.73 -6.87
CA LEU A 213 -15.66 9.25 -5.56
C LEU A 213 -14.27 8.61 -5.63
N PHE A 214 -14.00 7.78 -6.62
CA PHE A 214 -12.67 7.22 -6.84
C PHE A 214 -11.61 8.33 -6.98
N GLY A 215 -11.92 9.36 -7.77
CA GLY A 215 -11.06 10.55 -7.90
C GLY A 215 -10.81 11.24 -6.55
N CYS A 216 -11.84 11.41 -5.71
CA CYS A 216 -11.69 11.97 -4.37
C CYS A 216 -10.78 11.10 -3.47
N LEU A 217 -10.89 9.79 -3.54
CA LEU A 217 -10.04 8.86 -2.77
C LEU A 217 -8.57 8.95 -3.21
N VAL A 218 -8.33 8.99 -4.52
CA VAL A 218 -6.98 9.17 -5.10
C VAL A 218 -6.39 10.51 -4.66
N LEU A 219 -7.11 11.61 -4.86
CA LEU A 219 -6.65 12.94 -4.46
C LEU A 219 -6.44 13.06 -2.94
N GLY A 220 -7.32 12.45 -2.14
CA GLY A 220 -7.18 12.38 -0.70
C GLY A 220 -5.91 11.66 -0.25
N SER A 221 -5.58 10.54 -0.87
CA SER A 221 -4.35 9.80 -0.56
C SER A 221 -3.08 10.58 -0.94
N ILE A 222 -3.10 11.30 -2.08
CA ILE A 222 -2.02 12.20 -2.50
C ILE A 222 -1.88 13.37 -1.53
N ALA A 223 -3.00 13.99 -1.12
CA ALA A 223 -3.01 15.09 -0.18
C ALA A 223 -2.44 14.69 1.18
N LEU A 224 -2.88 13.55 1.74
CA LEU A 224 -2.33 13.01 2.99
C LEU A 224 -0.84 12.69 2.89
N GLY A 225 -0.39 12.14 1.78
CA GLY A 225 1.04 11.92 1.53
C GLY A 225 1.82 13.23 1.49
N GLY A 226 1.27 14.27 0.85
CA GLY A 226 1.85 15.62 0.87
C GLY A 226 1.90 16.22 2.27
N MET A 227 0.86 16.01 3.08
CA MET A 227 0.83 16.40 4.50
C MET A 227 1.92 15.69 5.32
N ALA A 228 2.09 14.38 5.11
CA ALA A 228 3.12 13.59 5.80
C ALA A 228 4.53 14.10 5.50
N GLU A 229 4.75 14.63 4.30
CA GLU A 229 6.00 15.27 3.90
C GLU A 229 6.10 16.76 4.30
N GLY A 230 5.08 17.29 4.97
CA GLY A 230 5.02 18.70 5.39
C GLY A 230 4.85 19.68 4.23
N LYS A 231 4.32 19.23 3.08
CA LYS A 231 4.11 20.09 1.91
C LYS A 231 2.87 20.96 2.08
N HIS A 232 3.02 22.24 1.82
CA HIS A 232 1.91 23.21 1.87
C HIS A 232 0.73 22.79 1.00
N TRP A 233 1.00 22.41 -0.25
CA TRP A 233 -0.06 21.99 -1.18
C TRP A 233 -0.85 20.76 -0.65
N GLY A 234 -0.21 19.82 0.04
CA GLY A 234 -0.88 18.66 0.62
C GLY A 234 -1.87 19.06 1.71
N ILE A 235 -1.48 20.02 2.57
CA ILE A 235 -2.33 20.53 3.66
C ILE A 235 -3.53 21.29 3.09
N VAL A 236 -3.31 22.18 2.11
CA VAL A 236 -4.38 22.93 1.47
C VAL A 236 -5.32 22.01 0.71
N SER A 237 -4.78 21.04 -0.06
CA SER A 237 -5.60 20.07 -0.79
C SER A 237 -6.44 19.22 0.16
N TRP A 238 -5.87 18.77 1.28
CA TRP A 238 -6.62 18.02 2.29
C TRP A 238 -7.73 18.86 2.92
N PHE A 239 -7.45 20.12 3.29
CA PHE A 239 -8.47 21.04 3.79
C PHE A 239 -9.63 21.19 2.79
N VAL A 240 -9.33 21.44 1.52
CA VAL A 240 -10.34 21.58 0.48
C VAL A 240 -11.17 20.30 0.32
N LEU A 241 -10.52 19.13 0.29
CA LEU A 241 -11.21 17.83 0.18
C LEU A 241 -12.10 17.55 1.39
N CYS A 242 -11.68 17.94 2.60
CA CYS A 242 -12.49 17.80 3.81
C CYS A 242 -13.81 18.60 3.77
N TRP A 243 -13.93 19.58 2.89
CA TRP A 243 -15.16 20.31 2.61
C TRP A 243 -15.89 19.78 1.38
N LEU A 244 -15.18 19.42 0.33
CA LEU A 244 -15.76 18.95 -0.94
C LEU A 244 -16.34 17.53 -0.82
N ILE A 245 -15.69 16.60 -0.10
CA ILE A 245 -16.19 15.23 0.04
C ILE A 245 -17.53 15.19 0.77
N PRO A 246 -17.71 15.86 1.95
CA PRO A 246 -19.01 16.00 2.58
C PRO A 246 -20.10 16.57 1.65
N LEU A 247 -19.77 17.60 0.89
CA LEU A 247 -20.70 18.19 -0.07
C LEU A 247 -21.06 17.21 -1.18
N PHE A 248 -20.08 16.47 -1.71
CA PHE A 248 -20.30 15.42 -2.70
C PHE A 248 -21.27 14.36 -2.19
N PHE A 249 -21.10 13.87 -0.96
CA PHE A 249 -22.01 12.89 -0.37
C PHE A 249 -23.41 13.46 -0.14
N ALA A 250 -23.52 14.73 0.26
CA ALA A 250 -24.80 15.40 0.43
C ALA A 250 -25.62 15.47 -0.88
N ILE A 251 -24.94 15.61 -2.01
CA ILE A 251 -25.58 15.76 -3.32
C ILE A 251 -25.87 14.39 -3.98
N PHE A 252 -24.93 13.47 -3.92
CA PHE A 252 -24.93 12.25 -4.74
C PHE A 252 -25.16 10.95 -3.97
N TRP A 253 -25.05 10.96 -2.65
CA TRP A 253 -25.13 9.74 -1.83
C TRP A 253 -26.21 9.85 -0.77
N GLN A 254 -27.12 8.90 -0.75
CA GLN A 254 -28.22 8.86 0.24
C GLN A 254 -27.77 8.18 1.53
N TRP A 255 -26.95 8.83 2.31
CA TRP A 255 -26.64 8.35 3.65
C TRP A 255 -27.76 8.68 4.64
N PRO A 256 -27.96 7.87 5.70
CA PRO A 256 -28.85 8.25 6.78
C PRO A 256 -28.44 9.61 7.37
N PRO A 257 -29.36 10.57 7.54
CA PRO A 257 -29.03 11.96 7.88
C PRO A 257 -28.10 12.12 9.08
N PHE A 258 -28.29 11.31 10.13
CA PHE A 258 -27.46 11.39 11.34
C PHE A 258 -26.00 10.99 11.06
N TYR A 259 -25.75 9.85 10.46
CA TYR A 259 -24.38 9.38 10.14
C TYR A 259 -23.68 10.31 9.17
N TRP A 260 -24.43 10.84 8.21
CA TRP A 260 -23.94 11.82 7.26
C TRP A 260 -23.47 13.11 7.97
N LEU A 261 -24.30 13.69 8.83
CA LEU A 261 -23.97 14.92 9.57
C LEU A 261 -22.75 14.71 10.48
N LEU A 262 -22.69 13.57 11.16
CA LEU A 262 -21.54 13.22 12.00
C LEU A 262 -20.26 13.12 11.18
N PHE A 263 -20.29 12.35 10.10
CA PHE A 263 -19.13 12.19 9.21
C PHE A 263 -18.69 13.51 8.61
N ALA A 264 -19.62 14.28 8.06
CA ALA A 264 -19.36 15.58 7.44
C ALA A 264 -18.76 16.55 8.48
N GLY A 265 -19.36 16.63 9.67
CA GLY A 265 -18.87 17.47 10.77
C GLY A 265 -17.46 17.10 11.21
N LEU A 266 -17.21 15.82 11.45
CA LEU A 266 -15.87 15.34 11.84
C LEU A 266 -14.81 15.60 10.76
N MET A 267 -15.15 15.39 9.50
CA MET A 267 -14.22 15.59 8.40
C MET A 267 -13.89 17.07 8.17
N THR A 268 -14.90 17.95 8.21
CA THR A 268 -14.69 19.41 8.08
C THR A 268 -13.91 19.99 9.27
N ILE A 269 -14.21 19.54 10.51
CA ILE A 269 -13.45 19.92 11.70
C ILE A 269 -11.99 19.48 11.57
N HIS A 270 -11.75 18.22 11.18
CA HIS A 270 -10.41 17.69 11.00
C HIS A 270 -9.59 18.49 9.99
N GLY A 271 -10.15 18.78 8.80
CA GLY A 271 -9.48 19.59 7.78
C GLY A 271 -9.17 21.01 8.29
N SER A 272 -10.12 21.62 9.00
CA SER A 272 -9.95 22.97 9.56
C SER A 272 -8.88 23.01 10.66
N ILE A 273 -8.87 22.05 11.59
CA ILE A 273 -7.82 21.95 12.62
C ILE A 273 -6.45 21.75 11.97
N THR A 274 -6.36 20.86 10.98
CA THR A 274 -5.11 20.60 10.26
C THR A 274 -4.55 21.88 9.62
N TYR A 275 -5.39 22.65 8.97
CA TYR A 275 -5.02 23.90 8.33
C TYR A 275 -4.57 24.98 9.33
N VAL A 276 -5.34 25.15 10.44
CA VAL A 276 -5.03 26.11 11.50
C VAL A 276 -3.70 25.76 12.19
N MET A 277 -3.49 24.49 12.53
CA MET A 277 -2.24 24.04 13.13
C MET A 277 -1.03 24.28 12.23
N TRP A 278 -1.19 24.11 10.93
CA TRP A 278 -0.14 24.43 9.97
C TRP A 278 0.16 25.95 9.95
N LEU A 279 -0.87 26.80 9.96
CA LEU A 279 -0.69 28.26 10.03
C LEU A 279 0.10 28.67 11.28
N ILE A 280 -0.30 28.15 12.46
CA ILE A 280 0.39 28.43 13.73
C ILE A 280 1.85 27.94 13.65
N GLY A 281 2.09 26.71 13.20
CA GLY A 281 3.43 26.16 13.08
C GLY A 281 4.33 26.92 12.12
N LYS A 282 3.78 27.50 11.06
CA LYS A 282 4.50 28.35 10.12
C LYS A 282 4.99 29.65 10.79
N TYR A 283 4.18 30.24 11.67
CA TYR A 283 4.57 31.45 12.41
C TYR A 283 5.68 31.21 13.43
N HIS A 284 5.78 29.99 13.97
CA HIS A 284 6.85 29.64 14.93
C HIS A 284 8.14 29.11 14.30
N ALA A 285 8.12 28.82 12.99
CA ALA A 285 9.28 28.29 12.25
C ALA A 285 10.07 29.38 11.49
N ASN A 286 9.56 30.61 11.42
CA ASN A 286 10.21 31.82 10.92
C ASN A 286 10.78 32.64 12.10
#